data_427b8a1fae5c7a975b48a773ccea5d78
#
_entry.id   427b8a1fae5c7a975b48a773ccea5d78
#
_cell.length_a   1.000
_cell.length_b   1.000
_cell.length_c   1.000
_cell.angle_alpha   90.00
_cell.angle_beta   90.00
_cell.angle_gamma   90.00
#
_symmetry.space_group_name_H-M   'P 1'
#
loop_
_entity.id
_entity.type
_entity.pdbx_description
1 polymer ?
#
loop_
_entity_poly.entity_id
_entity_poly.type
_entity_poly.pdbx_seq_one_letter_code
_entity_poly.pdbx_strand_id
1 'polypeptide(L)'
;MARPTSKDELIAASARGYGKLMGFAASMTEGELAAPFDFSADKSKKEAHWSRDENLRDVLVHLHEWHRLLLEWVNANAVGEGRPFLPEPYTWRTYGDMNAVLWRKHQETPLDDARELLAESHNAVMALAEGFSDEELFHKGRFDWTGTTTLGSYFVSATSSHYGWALKKLRAHRRNCKRRG
;
A
#
# COMPACT_ATOMS: atom_id res chain seq x y z
N MET A 1 14.96 7.65 3.10
CA MET A 1 15.72 6.39 3.26
C MET A 1 16.04 5.88 1.87
N ALA A 2 17.20 5.28 1.67
CA ALA A 2 17.51 4.61 0.42
C ALA A 2 16.51 3.48 0.16
N ARG A 3 16.27 3.17 -1.11
CA ARG A 3 15.40 2.06 -1.51
C ARG A 3 16.11 0.74 -1.16
N PRO A 4 15.43 -0.22 -0.54
CA PRO A 4 16.00 -1.53 -0.24
C PRO A 4 16.57 -2.22 -1.49
N THR A 5 17.73 -2.84 -1.33
CA THR A 5 18.48 -3.57 -2.36
C THR A 5 18.81 -5.00 -1.96
N SER A 6 18.43 -5.39 -0.74
CA SER A 6 18.54 -6.75 -0.21
C SER A 6 17.26 -7.17 0.50
N LYS A 7 17.12 -8.49 0.71
CA LYS A 7 16.00 -9.10 1.45
C LYS A 7 15.90 -8.54 2.87
N ASP A 8 17.02 -8.50 3.59
CA ASP A 8 17.05 -8.00 4.96
C ASP A 8 16.65 -6.52 5.04
N GLU A 9 17.12 -5.71 4.08
CA GLU A 9 16.72 -4.31 3.98
C GLU A 9 15.23 -4.16 3.67
N LEU A 10 14.69 -5.00 2.77
CA LEU A 10 13.26 -5.02 2.42
C LEU A 10 12.40 -5.35 3.64
N ILE A 11 12.69 -6.46 4.32
CA ILE A 11 11.95 -6.91 5.50
C ILE A 11 12.02 -5.81 6.59
N ALA A 12 13.22 -5.33 6.90
CA ALA A 12 13.41 -4.30 7.93
C ALA A 12 12.72 -2.98 7.57
N ALA A 13 12.77 -2.53 6.32
CA ALA A 13 12.12 -1.30 5.88
C ALA A 13 10.60 -1.42 5.91
N SER A 14 10.05 -2.57 5.52
CA SER A 14 8.62 -2.86 5.53
C SER A 14 8.07 -2.93 6.94
N ALA A 15 8.73 -3.67 7.85
CA ALA A 15 8.34 -3.76 9.25
C ALA A 15 8.38 -2.38 9.95
N ARG A 16 9.45 -1.60 9.72
CA ARG A 16 9.55 -0.24 10.26
C ARG A 16 8.50 0.70 9.70
N GLY A 17 8.21 0.60 8.40
CA GLY A 17 7.20 1.42 7.72
C GLY A 17 5.81 1.13 8.26
N TYR A 18 5.46 -0.15 8.35
CA TYR A 18 4.20 -0.64 8.91
C TYR A 18 4.03 -0.22 10.38
N GLY A 19 5.03 -0.46 11.23
CA GLY A 19 4.99 -0.07 12.64
C GLY A 19 4.79 1.44 12.83
N LYS A 20 5.46 2.28 12.01
CA LYS A 20 5.26 3.74 12.04
C LYS A 20 3.85 4.13 11.59
N LEU A 21 3.31 3.48 10.57
CA LEU A 21 1.96 3.75 10.08
C LEU A 21 0.91 3.40 11.16
N MET A 22 0.98 2.19 11.70
CA MET A 22 0.02 1.73 12.70
C MET A 22 0.15 2.50 14.02
N GLY A 23 1.37 2.81 14.46
CA GLY A 23 1.59 3.68 15.62
C GLY A 23 1.03 5.10 15.42
N PHE A 24 1.15 5.66 14.22
CA PHE A 24 0.53 6.94 13.90
C PHE A 24 -1.00 6.84 13.90
N ALA A 25 -1.56 5.81 13.26
CA ALA A 25 -3.01 5.58 13.23
C ALA A 25 -3.60 5.41 14.63
N ALA A 26 -2.90 4.65 15.51
CA ALA A 26 -3.30 4.46 16.91
C ALA A 26 -3.21 5.76 17.74
N SER A 27 -2.37 6.71 17.35
CA SER A 27 -2.22 8.02 18.02
C SER A 27 -3.21 9.08 17.53
N MET A 28 -4.11 8.76 16.60
CA MET A 28 -5.13 9.70 16.13
C MET A 28 -6.22 9.85 17.20
N THR A 29 -6.60 11.10 17.45
CA THR A 29 -7.69 11.42 18.38
C THR A 29 -9.05 11.09 17.75
N GLU A 30 -10.09 10.97 18.59
CA GLU A 30 -11.47 10.79 18.11
C GLU A 30 -11.89 11.89 17.12
N GLY A 31 -11.52 13.14 17.41
CA GLY A 31 -11.78 14.26 16.49
C GLY A 31 -11.05 14.13 15.16
N GLU A 32 -9.80 13.65 15.14
CA GLU A 32 -9.06 13.37 13.91
C GLU A 32 -9.65 12.20 13.12
N LEU A 33 -10.17 11.18 13.81
CA LEU A 33 -10.82 10.02 13.18
C LEU A 33 -12.21 10.36 12.63
N ALA A 34 -12.97 11.20 13.31
CA ALA A 34 -14.31 11.63 12.89
C ALA A 34 -14.28 12.69 11.77
N ALA A 35 -13.22 13.48 11.68
CA ALA A 35 -13.10 14.51 10.65
C ALA A 35 -12.82 13.89 9.28
N PRO A 36 -13.59 14.25 8.23
CA PRO A 36 -13.28 13.76 6.88
C PRO A 36 -11.95 14.35 6.37
N PHE A 37 -11.26 13.62 5.54
CA PHE A 37 -10.08 14.12 4.86
C PHE A 37 -10.48 15.25 3.90
N ASP A 38 -9.84 16.39 4.04
CA ASP A 38 -10.00 17.49 3.12
C ASP A 38 -8.63 18.12 2.82
N PHE A 39 -8.23 17.99 1.58
CA PHE A 39 -6.98 18.53 1.05
C PHE A 39 -7.21 19.60 -0.03
N SER A 40 -8.43 20.07 -0.21
CA SER A 40 -8.85 20.99 -1.28
C SER A 40 -8.11 22.33 -1.26
N ALA A 41 -7.70 22.79 -0.07
CA ALA A 41 -6.93 24.02 0.10
C ALA A 41 -5.46 23.90 -0.39
N ASP A 42 -4.93 22.69 -0.56
CA ASP A 42 -3.56 22.47 -1.03
C ASP A 42 -3.54 22.12 -2.52
N LYS A 43 -3.36 23.14 -3.36
CA LYS A 43 -3.33 23.00 -4.82
C LYS A 43 -2.22 22.08 -5.36
N SER A 44 -1.27 21.65 -4.52
CA SER A 44 -0.26 20.68 -4.89
C SER A 44 -0.76 19.22 -4.84
N LYS A 45 -1.93 18.99 -4.25
CA LYS A 45 -2.58 17.68 -4.10
C LYS A 45 -3.47 17.36 -5.30
N LYS A 46 -2.84 17.04 -6.44
CA LYS A 46 -3.54 16.84 -7.72
C LYS A 46 -3.90 15.39 -8.02
N GLU A 47 -3.21 14.44 -7.42
CA GLU A 47 -3.44 13.00 -7.66
C GLU A 47 -4.81 12.59 -7.10
N ALA A 48 -5.53 11.74 -7.85
CA ALA A 48 -6.91 11.34 -7.55
C ALA A 48 -7.15 10.83 -6.13
N HIS A 49 -6.15 10.16 -5.52
CA HIS A 49 -6.29 9.65 -4.17
C HIS A 49 -6.49 10.74 -3.10
N TRP A 50 -6.06 12.00 -3.34
CA TRP A 50 -6.24 13.09 -2.38
C TRP A 50 -7.70 13.51 -2.23
N SER A 51 -8.50 13.37 -3.28
CA SER A 51 -9.93 13.67 -3.26
C SER A 51 -10.80 12.42 -3.09
N ARG A 52 -10.29 11.23 -3.42
CA ARG A 52 -11.02 9.97 -3.33
C ARG A 52 -11.12 9.47 -1.89
N ASP A 53 -9.98 9.46 -1.17
CA ASP A 53 -9.93 8.86 0.17
C ASP A 53 -10.45 9.86 1.20
N GLU A 54 -11.48 9.47 1.95
CA GLU A 54 -12.24 10.33 2.85
C GLU A 54 -11.84 10.18 4.31
N ASN A 55 -11.19 9.07 4.69
CA ASN A 55 -10.88 8.76 6.08
C ASN A 55 -9.73 7.75 6.21
N LEU A 56 -9.39 7.36 7.45
CA LEU A 56 -8.34 6.39 7.75
C LEU A 56 -8.64 5.01 7.14
N ARG A 57 -9.90 4.53 7.21
CA ARG A 57 -10.31 3.25 6.60
C ARG A 57 -9.86 3.17 5.14
N ASP A 58 -10.15 4.19 4.34
CA ASP A 58 -9.86 4.21 2.90
C ASP A 58 -8.36 4.04 2.61
N VAL A 59 -7.51 4.61 3.46
CA VAL A 59 -6.05 4.44 3.36
C VAL A 59 -5.64 3.00 3.69
N LEU A 60 -6.20 2.42 4.76
CA LEU A 60 -5.83 1.07 5.20
C LEU A 60 -6.27 0.01 4.19
N VAL A 61 -7.52 0.09 3.70
CA VAL A 61 -8.02 -0.87 2.70
C VAL A 61 -7.31 -0.73 1.36
N HIS A 62 -6.89 0.48 0.98
CA HIS A 62 -6.07 0.67 -0.21
C HIS A 62 -4.74 -0.09 -0.12
N LEU A 63 -4.05 -0.01 1.01
CA LEU A 63 -2.83 -0.76 1.26
C LEU A 63 -3.08 -2.27 1.25
N HIS A 64 -4.15 -2.72 1.90
CA HIS A 64 -4.58 -4.12 1.92
C HIS A 64 -4.80 -4.66 0.50
N GLU A 65 -5.56 -3.96 -0.34
CA GLU A 65 -5.85 -4.40 -1.71
C GLU A 65 -4.59 -4.46 -2.58
N TRP A 66 -3.63 -3.55 -2.41
CA TRP A 66 -2.35 -3.61 -3.10
C TRP A 66 -1.46 -4.76 -2.60
N HIS A 67 -1.55 -5.14 -1.31
CA HIS A 67 -0.94 -6.37 -0.83
C HIS A 67 -1.58 -7.60 -1.48
N ARG A 68 -2.91 -7.65 -1.59
CA ARG A 68 -3.62 -8.74 -2.25
C ARG A 68 -3.21 -8.90 -3.71
N LEU A 69 -3.14 -7.80 -4.46
CA LEU A 69 -2.66 -7.82 -5.85
C LEU A 69 -1.26 -8.42 -5.95
N LEU A 70 -0.35 -8.03 -5.06
CA LEU A 70 1.01 -8.58 -5.02
C LEU A 70 1.00 -10.09 -4.71
N LEU A 71 0.28 -10.52 -3.69
CA LEU A 71 0.17 -11.92 -3.27
C LEU A 71 -0.39 -12.79 -4.38
N GLU A 72 -1.51 -12.38 -4.97
CA GLU A 72 -2.17 -13.11 -6.06
C GLU A 72 -1.27 -13.20 -7.30
N TRP A 73 -0.61 -12.12 -7.66
CA TRP A 73 0.29 -12.06 -8.80
C TRP A 73 1.50 -12.97 -8.63
N VAL A 74 2.17 -12.91 -7.47
CA VAL A 74 3.36 -13.74 -7.21
C VAL A 74 2.98 -15.22 -7.16
N ASN A 75 1.92 -15.58 -6.45
CA ASN A 75 1.48 -16.97 -6.32
C ASN A 75 1.09 -17.58 -7.67
N ALA A 76 0.33 -16.84 -8.50
CA ALA A 76 -0.05 -17.30 -9.83
C ALA A 76 1.17 -17.52 -10.75
N ASN A 77 2.12 -16.58 -10.75
CA ASN A 77 3.29 -16.70 -11.62
C ASN A 77 4.32 -17.73 -11.11
N ALA A 78 4.38 -17.97 -9.80
CA ALA A 78 5.21 -19.03 -9.24
C ALA A 78 4.80 -20.43 -9.71
N VAL A 79 3.52 -20.62 -10.07
CA VAL A 79 3.02 -21.89 -10.65
C VAL A 79 2.85 -21.83 -12.17
N GLY A 80 3.35 -20.76 -12.83
CA GLY A 80 3.41 -20.66 -14.29
C GLY A 80 2.12 -20.19 -14.98
N GLU A 81 1.17 -19.54 -14.27
CA GLU A 81 -0.08 -19.06 -14.86
C GLU A 81 0.08 -17.85 -15.80
N GLY A 82 1.22 -17.16 -15.79
CA GLY A 82 1.47 -16.03 -16.66
C GLY A 82 0.56 -14.81 -16.40
N ARG A 83 0.11 -14.61 -15.16
CA ARG A 83 -0.86 -13.58 -14.77
C ARG A 83 -0.21 -12.19 -14.74
N PRO A 84 -0.86 -11.14 -15.32
CA PRO A 84 -0.39 -9.76 -15.18
C PRO A 84 -0.58 -9.25 -13.74
N PHE A 85 0.23 -8.26 -13.33
CA PHE A 85 0.13 -7.66 -11.98
C PHE A 85 -1.22 -6.97 -11.75
N LEU A 86 -1.66 -6.18 -12.72
CA LEU A 86 -2.98 -5.53 -12.68
C LEU A 86 -4.01 -6.46 -13.35
N PRO A 87 -5.15 -6.72 -12.71
CA PRO A 87 -6.20 -7.55 -13.31
C PRO A 87 -6.83 -6.85 -14.51
N GLU A 88 -7.25 -7.61 -15.51
CA GLU A 88 -8.00 -7.07 -16.64
C GLU A 88 -9.31 -6.41 -16.18
N PRO A 89 -9.74 -5.33 -16.83
CA PRO A 89 -9.15 -4.66 -18.00
C PRO A 89 -8.12 -3.56 -17.68
N TYR A 90 -7.58 -3.50 -16.47
CA TYR A 90 -6.76 -2.39 -15.99
C TYR A 90 -5.31 -2.50 -16.47
N THR A 91 -4.72 -1.33 -16.70
CA THR A 91 -3.32 -1.13 -17.08
C THR A 91 -2.69 -0.06 -16.20
N TRP A 92 -1.38 0.13 -16.28
CA TRP A 92 -0.69 1.23 -15.58
C TRP A 92 -1.16 2.63 -16.01
N ARG A 93 -1.94 2.75 -17.09
CA ARG A 93 -2.61 4.00 -17.50
C ARG A 93 -3.97 4.18 -16.83
N THR A 94 -4.67 3.08 -16.53
CA THR A 94 -6.05 3.07 -16.02
C THR A 94 -6.16 2.53 -14.59
N TYR A 95 -5.04 2.25 -13.90
CA TYR A 95 -5.05 1.75 -12.53
C TYR A 95 -5.76 2.71 -11.54
N GLY A 96 -5.93 3.98 -11.90
CA GLY A 96 -6.74 4.92 -11.15
C GLY A 96 -8.21 4.50 -11.06
N ASP A 97 -8.76 3.96 -12.15
CA ASP A 97 -10.13 3.45 -12.20
C ASP A 97 -10.27 2.17 -11.36
N MET A 98 -9.27 1.28 -11.42
CA MET A 98 -9.18 0.13 -10.52
C MET A 98 -9.19 0.57 -9.05
N ASN A 99 -8.38 1.54 -8.69
CA ASN A 99 -8.34 2.07 -7.33
C ASN A 99 -9.71 2.64 -6.89
N ALA A 100 -10.48 3.24 -7.80
CA ALA A 100 -11.83 3.70 -7.49
C ALA A 100 -12.80 2.53 -7.26
N VAL A 101 -12.65 1.42 -7.98
CA VAL A 101 -13.43 0.19 -7.74
C VAL A 101 -13.07 -0.42 -6.39
N LEU A 102 -11.78 -0.54 -6.07
CA LEU A 102 -11.29 -1.05 -4.79
C LEU A 102 -11.78 -0.18 -3.63
N TRP A 103 -11.74 1.14 -3.78
CA TRP A 103 -12.28 2.08 -2.78
C TRP A 103 -13.78 1.85 -2.54
N ARG A 104 -14.61 1.75 -3.59
CA ARG A 104 -16.06 1.50 -3.46
C ARG A 104 -16.37 0.18 -2.76
N LYS A 105 -15.59 -0.86 -3.01
CA LYS A 105 -15.74 -2.18 -2.39
C LYS A 105 -15.73 -2.12 -0.86
N HIS A 106 -15.01 -1.17 -0.28
CA HIS A 106 -14.78 -1.09 1.16
C HIS A 106 -15.55 0.03 1.87
N GLN A 107 -16.56 0.65 1.21
CA GLN A 107 -17.27 1.77 1.84
C GLN A 107 -18.06 1.38 3.09
N GLU A 108 -18.47 0.13 3.19
CA GLU A 108 -19.16 -0.42 4.37
C GLU A 108 -18.23 -1.17 5.34
N THR A 109 -16.94 -1.25 5.05
CA THR A 109 -15.97 -1.93 5.91
C THR A 109 -15.73 -1.10 7.18
N PRO A 110 -15.95 -1.65 8.39
CA PRO A 110 -15.61 -0.97 9.63
C PRO A 110 -14.11 -0.66 9.73
N LEU A 111 -13.75 0.39 10.49
CA LEU A 111 -12.35 0.78 10.62
C LEU A 111 -11.50 -0.31 11.29
N ASP A 112 -12.06 -1.03 12.25
CA ASP A 112 -11.33 -2.09 12.95
C ASP A 112 -11.09 -3.29 12.02
N ASP A 113 -12.08 -3.67 11.21
CA ASP A 113 -11.91 -4.70 10.16
C ASP A 113 -10.84 -4.26 9.13
N ALA A 114 -10.81 -2.98 8.75
CA ALA A 114 -9.76 -2.45 7.87
C ALA A 114 -8.35 -2.55 8.48
N ARG A 115 -8.23 -2.41 9.80
CA ARG A 115 -6.96 -2.63 10.53
C ARG A 115 -6.55 -4.09 10.50
N GLU A 116 -7.49 -5.00 10.75
CA GLU A 116 -7.24 -6.45 10.73
C GLU A 116 -6.85 -6.92 9.32
N LEU A 117 -7.60 -6.54 8.30
CA LEU A 117 -7.31 -6.85 6.90
C LEU A 117 -5.90 -6.40 6.50
N LEU A 118 -5.50 -5.19 6.90
CA LEU A 118 -4.15 -4.70 6.60
C LEU A 118 -3.09 -5.48 7.38
N ALA A 119 -3.34 -5.84 8.65
CA ALA A 119 -2.39 -6.61 9.46
C ALA A 119 -2.18 -8.01 8.87
N GLU A 120 -3.25 -8.70 8.51
CA GLU A 120 -3.20 -10.02 7.88
C GLU A 120 -2.45 -9.99 6.55
N SER A 121 -2.79 -9.05 5.68
CA SER A 121 -2.13 -8.95 4.38
C SER A 121 -0.67 -8.49 4.48
N HIS A 122 -0.32 -7.65 5.46
CA HIS A 122 1.08 -7.31 5.74
C HIS A 122 1.88 -8.55 6.13
N ASN A 123 1.37 -9.35 7.08
CA ASN A 123 2.02 -10.57 7.52
C ASN A 123 2.19 -11.57 6.37
N ALA A 124 1.16 -11.73 5.54
CA ALA A 124 1.22 -12.61 4.38
C ALA A 124 2.28 -12.16 3.35
N VAL A 125 2.37 -10.85 3.08
CA VAL A 125 3.39 -10.30 2.17
C VAL A 125 4.80 -10.48 2.74
N MET A 126 4.98 -10.31 4.05
CA MET A 126 6.28 -10.53 4.69
C MET A 126 6.68 -12.01 4.65
N ALA A 127 5.77 -12.92 4.99
CA ALA A 127 6.01 -14.36 4.90
C ALA A 127 6.36 -14.81 3.47
N LEU A 128 5.66 -14.25 2.46
CA LEU A 128 5.96 -14.51 1.06
C LEU A 128 7.36 -14.00 0.69
N ALA A 129 7.75 -12.80 1.10
CA ALA A 129 9.07 -12.22 0.83
C ALA A 129 10.19 -13.05 1.49
N GLU A 130 9.98 -13.58 2.68
CA GLU A 130 10.93 -14.44 3.39
C GLU A 130 11.20 -15.76 2.65
N GLY A 131 10.23 -16.24 1.87
CA GLY A 131 10.36 -17.45 1.07
C GLY A 131 11.32 -17.33 -0.12
N PHE A 132 11.70 -16.13 -0.54
CA PHE A 132 12.64 -15.89 -1.64
C PHE A 132 14.05 -15.63 -1.15
N SER A 133 15.06 -16.00 -1.96
CA SER A 133 16.45 -15.60 -1.76
C SER A 133 16.69 -14.13 -2.18
N ASP A 134 17.83 -13.57 -1.79
CA ASP A 134 18.27 -12.24 -2.22
C ASP A 134 18.37 -12.14 -3.76
N GLU A 135 18.93 -13.18 -4.39
CA GLU A 135 19.03 -13.27 -5.84
C GLU A 135 17.67 -13.25 -6.52
N GLU A 136 16.71 -14.01 -6.02
CA GLU A 136 15.34 -14.04 -6.57
C GLU A 136 14.63 -12.71 -6.41
N LEU A 137 14.85 -12.01 -5.32
CA LEU A 137 14.23 -10.72 -5.08
C LEU A 137 14.88 -9.57 -5.88
N PHE A 138 16.22 -9.53 -5.98
CA PHE A 138 16.92 -8.34 -6.44
C PHE A 138 17.75 -8.51 -7.72
N HIS A 139 17.89 -9.73 -8.25
CA HIS A 139 18.52 -9.91 -9.56
C HIS A 139 17.50 -9.64 -10.69
N LYS A 140 17.88 -8.75 -11.61
CA LYS A 140 17.05 -8.43 -12.79
C LYS A 140 16.99 -9.63 -13.73
N GLY A 141 15.81 -9.88 -14.29
CA GLY A 141 15.60 -10.99 -15.22
C GLY A 141 15.60 -12.37 -14.57
N ARG A 142 15.56 -12.44 -13.24
CA ARG A 142 15.43 -13.74 -12.54
C ARG A 142 14.08 -14.39 -12.83
N PHE A 143 13.05 -13.59 -13.00
CA PHE A 143 11.71 -13.99 -13.40
C PHE A 143 11.24 -13.19 -14.61
N ASP A 144 10.81 -13.85 -15.67
CA ASP A 144 10.34 -13.21 -16.91
C ASP A 144 9.12 -12.31 -16.68
N TRP A 145 8.25 -12.70 -15.76
CA TRP A 145 7.03 -11.99 -15.42
C TRP A 145 7.26 -10.68 -14.62
N THR A 146 8.46 -10.40 -14.16
CA THR A 146 8.80 -9.11 -13.51
C THR A 146 9.18 -8.01 -14.52
N GLY A 147 9.26 -8.33 -15.80
CA GLY A 147 9.61 -7.40 -16.86
C GLY A 147 11.05 -6.87 -16.70
N THR A 148 11.22 -5.56 -16.80
CA THR A 148 12.54 -4.90 -16.74
C THR A 148 13.03 -4.58 -15.34
N THR A 149 12.23 -4.89 -14.31
CA THR A 149 12.54 -4.60 -12.90
C THR A 149 12.81 -5.90 -12.11
N THR A 150 12.87 -5.82 -10.81
CA THR A 150 13.09 -6.96 -9.91
C THR A 150 11.82 -7.28 -9.13
N LEU A 151 11.67 -8.53 -8.68
CA LEU A 151 10.57 -8.91 -7.80
C LEU A 151 10.57 -8.07 -6.51
N GLY A 152 11.72 -7.85 -5.91
CA GLY A 152 11.88 -6.99 -4.72
C GLY A 152 11.40 -5.57 -4.94
N SER A 153 11.46 -5.04 -6.17
CA SER A 153 10.91 -3.72 -6.49
C SER A 153 9.40 -3.64 -6.32
N TYR A 154 8.67 -4.72 -6.64
CA TYR A 154 7.22 -4.81 -6.41
C TYR A 154 6.91 -4.89 -4.92
N PHE A 155 7.64 -5.71 -4.16
CA PHE A 155 7.51 -5.76 -2.70
C PHE A 155 7.77 -4.41 -2.05
N VAL A 156 8.86 -3.72 -2.40
CA VAL A 156 9.17 -2.37 -1.88
C VAL A 156 8.06 -1.38 -2.22
N SER A 157 7.53 -1.44 -3.44
CA SER A 157 6.44 -0.57 -3.88
C SER A 157 5.18 -0.79 -3.06
N ALA A 158 4.75 -2.05 -2.91
CA ALA A 158 3.52 -2.40 -2.19
C ALA A 158 3.62 -2.23 -0.67
N THR A 159 4.82 -2.19 -0.08
CA THR A 159 5.05 -2.13 1.36
C THR A 159 5.68 -0.81 1.81
N SER A 160 7.00 -0.76 1.97
CA SER A 160 7.70 0.37 2.60
C SER A 160 7.44 1.72 1.91
N SER A 161 7.33 1.74 0.57
CA SER A 161 6.99 2.96 -0.18
C SER A 161 5.54 3.37 0.04
N HIS A 162 4.59 2.42 -0.03
CA HIS A 162 3.17 2.67 0.22
C HIS A 162 2.90 3.12 1.66
N TYR A 163 3.56 2.51 2.66
CA TYR A 163 3.43 2.97 4.05
C TYR A 163 3.94 4.40 4.24
N GLY A 164 5.01 4.77 3.53
CA GLY A 164 5.52 6.15 3.49
C GLY A 164 4.51 7.13 2.89
N TRP A 165 3.86 6.73 1.80
CA TRP A 165 2.78 7.49 1.16
C TRP A 165 1.58 7.66 2.10
N ALA A 166 1.11 6.59 2.74
CA ALA A 166 0.02 6.62 3.70
C ALA A 166 0.31 7.54 4.88
N LEU A 167 1.49 7.41 5.49
CA LEU A 167 1.93 8.30 6.57
C LEU A 167 1.96 9.77 6.17
N LYS A 168 2.40 10.09 4.94
CA LYS A 168 2.38 11.47 4.41
C LYS A 168 0.97 12.01 4.38
N LYS A 169 0.00 11.20 3.93
CA LYS A 169 -1.42 11.57 3.86
C LYS A 169 -2.00 11.79 5.27
N LEU A 170 -1.82 10.85 6.19
CA LEU A 170 -2.33 10.96 7.55
C LEU A 170 -1.73 12.16 8.31
N ARG A 171 -0.45 12.43 8.13
CA ARG A 171 0.20 13.63 8.70
C ARG A 171 -0.37 14.92 8.12
N ALA A 172 -0.70 14.93 6.82
CA ALA A 172 -1.34 16.09 6.21
C ALA A 172 -2.75 16.33 6.80
N HIS A 173 -3.53 15.25 6.96
CA HIS A 173 -4.84 15.31 7.60
C HIS A 173 -4.74 15.87 9.04
N ARG A 174 -3.86 15.32 9.88
CA ARG A 174 -3.64 15.81 11.26
C ARG A 174 -3.28 17.29 11.30
N ARG A 175 -2.45 17.78 10.38
CA ARG A 175 -2.14 19.22 10.28
C ARG A 175 -3.38 20.07 9.92
N ASN A 176 -4.24 19.54 9.04
CA ASN A 176 -5.47 20.23 8.65
C ASN A 176 -6.47 20.30 9.80
N CYS A 177 -6.63 19.22 10.58
CA CYS A 177 -7.46 19.22 11.78
C CYS A 177 -7.00 20.30 12.79
N LYS A 178 -5.69 20.38 13.07
CA LYS A 178 -5.13 21.38 14.00
C LYS A 178 -5.27 22.84 13.54
N ARG A 179 -5.51 23.09 12.25
CA ARG A 179 -5.72 24.44 11.71
C ARG A 179 -7.18 24.89 11.80
N ARG A 180 -8.09 23.94 12.00
CA ARG A 180 -9.55 24.17 12.03
C ARG A 180 -10.12 24.25 13.45
N GLY A 181 -9.39 23.72 14.43
CA GLY A 181 -9.70 23.83 15.87
C GLY A 181 -8.85 24.90 16.53
#